data_51a00b8951f1bf992c612d0b18cfda07
#
_entry.id   51a00b8951f1bf992c612d0b18cfda07
#
_cell.length_a   1.000
_cell.length_b   1.000
_cell.length_c   1.000
_cell.angle_alpha   90.00
_cell.angle_beta   90.00
_cell.angle_gamma   90.00
#
_symmetry.space_group_name_H-M   'P 1'
#
loop_
_entity.id
_entity.type
_entity.pdbx_description
1 polymer ?
#
loop_
_entity_poly.entity_id
_entity_poly.type
_entity_poly.pdbx_seq_one_letter_code
_entity_poly.pdbx_strand_id
1 'polypeptide(L)'
;MIYTITLNPAWDVTYRVHEIRPEGLHRAYAAKESAGGKGVNVARAVRHAGGAACAIACLGGLSGERIAATLESEGVDCIPVGVQGDTRTNVSVIADNGRAFEVNGEGNPIDTAAVNRIRRALLENLLPGDTIALCGSFPQFRDGSPASFWTELAEIAKRTETALVLDTGGAFLREIFLDGLPTPSLIKPNFDELRDLAWRDRPAEGENGGDPLPAHGTPAEYCALVESYLRASPVDPGKTAVLCTLGAYGAVYVDGSGSRYGATVPVRFPKAEKGAGDTYLGVFLTRRASGWGIAESMAAAASSASAVVRGEI
;
A
#
# COMPACT_ATOMS: atom_id res chain seq x y z
N MET A 1 1.37 5.65 17.75
CA MET A 1 1.79 4.41 17.06
C MET A 1 1.07 4.27 15.73
N ILE A 2 1.63 3.48 14.77
CA ILE A 2 0.96 3.21 13.49
C ILE A 2 0.65 1.71 13.42
N TYR A 3 -0.64 1.36 13.43
CA TYR A 3 -1.13 -0.01 13.26
C TYR A 3 -1.43 -0.25 11.79
N THR A 4 -0.68 -1.13 11.14
CA THR A 4 -0.97 -1.52 9.76
C THR A 4 -1.78 -2.80 9.74
N ILE A 5 -2.82 -2.87 8.91
CA ILE A 5 -3.64 -4.06 8.73
C ILE A 5 -3.37 -4.63 7.34
N THR A 6 -2.96 -5.90 7.28
CA THR A 6 -2.74 -6.64 6.04
C THR A 6 -3.64 -7.88 6.02
N LEU A 7 -4.75 -7.81 5.29
CA LEU A 7 -5.69 -8.94 5.17
C LEU A 7 -5.16 -10.04 4.25
N ASN A 8 -4.32 -9.67 3.29
CA ASN A 8 -3.82 -10.57 2.24
C ASN A 8 -2.28 -10.50 2.10
N PRO A 9 -1.54 -10.82 3.18
CA PRO A 9 -0.08 -10.90 3.14
C PRO A 9 0.38 -12.02 2.20
N ALA A 10 1.68 -12.04 1.88
CA ALA A 10 2.27 -13.06 1.05
C ALA A 10 3.71 -13.36 1.47
N TRP A 11 4.15 -14.60 1.20
CA TRP A 11 5.58 -14.91 1.13
C TRP A 11 6.05 -14.62 -0.30
N ASP A 12 6.86 -13.59 -0.48
CA ASP A 12 7.33 -13.17 -1.79
C ASP A 12 8.63 -13.89 -2.15
N VAL A 13 8.66 -14.56 -3.31
CA VAL A 13 9.83 -15.26 -3.86
C VAL A 13 10.22 -14.60 -5.18
N THR A 14 11.44 -14.12 -5.29
CA THR A 14 11.97 -13.55 -6.52
C THR A 14 13.09 -14.41 -7.06
N TYR A 15 12.92 -14.95 -8.27
CA TYR A 15 13.94 -15.67 -9.02
C TYR A 15 14.61 -14.74 -10.04
N ARG A 16 15.93 -14.82 -10.16
CA ARG A 16 16.66 -14.19 -11.26
C ARG A 16 17.13 -15.26 -12.26
N VAL A 17 16.85 -14.99 -13.52
CA VAL A 17 17.20 -15.86 -14.65
C VAL A 17 17.93 -15.06 -15.72
N HIS A 18 18.75 -15.70 -16.56
CA HIS A 18 19.43 -14.99 -17.64
C HIS A 18 18.43 -14.48 -18.70
N GLU A 19 17.43 -15.30 -19.01
CA GLU A 19 16.39 -14.96 -19.99
C GLU A 19 15.04 -15.58 -19.61
N ILE A 20 13.96 -14.95 -20.06
CA ILE A 20 12.60 -15.51 -20.01
C ILE A 20 12.21 -15.89 -21.44
N ARG A 21 11.95 -17.17 -21.64
CA ARG A 21 11.43 -17.75 -22.89
C ARG A 21 9.97 -18.15 -22.72
N PRO A 22 9.17 -18.14 -23.78
CA PRO A 22 7.77 -18.57 -23.70
C PRO A 22 7.59 -20.02 -23.23
N GLU A 23 8.55 -20.88 -23.58
CA GLU A 23 8.53 -22.31 -23.26
C GLU A 23 9.88 -22.78 -22.72
N GLY A 24 9.86 -23.93 -22.04
CA GLY A 24 11.04 -24.64 -21.57
C GLY A 24 11.39 -24.45 -20.11
N LEU A 25 12.50 -25.03 -19.71
CA LEU A 25 13.02 -25.00 -18.36
C LEU A 25 13.86 -23.75 -18.14
N HIS A 26 13.51 -22.95 -17.13
CA HIS A 26 14.31 -21.83 -16.66
C HIS A 26 15.09 -22.25 -15.40
N ARG A 27 16.37 -21.95 -15.36
CA ARG A 27 17.21 -22.16 -14.17
C ARG A 27 17.55 -20.81 -13.56
N ALA A 28 17.08 -20.61 -12.33
CA ALA A 28 17.43 -19.42 -11.57
C ALA A 28 18.88 -19.53 -11.08
N TYR A 29 19.64 -18.45 -11.25
CA TYR A 29 20.98 -18.32 -10.68
C TYR A 29 20.97 -17.62 -9.32
N ALA A 30 19.87 -16.94 -8.97
CA ALA A 30 19.66 -16.36 -7.65
C ALA A 30 18.19 -16.44 -7.25
N ALA A 31 17.95 -16.55 -5.96
CA ALA A 31 16.63 -16.47 -5.35
C ALA A 31 16.67 -15.54 -4.14
N LYS A 32 15.62 -14.73 -3.96
CA LYS A 32 15.41 -13.92 -2.77
C LYS A 32 14.01 -14.19 -2.25
N GLU A 33 13.89 -14.42 -0.95
CA GLU A 33 12.62 -14.60 -0.26
C GLU A 33 12.42 -13.45 0.73
N SER A 34 11.18 -13.03 0.93
CA SER A 34 10.85 -11.97 1.89
C SER A 34 9.38 -12.04 2.33
N ALA A 35 9.13 -11.58 3.55
CA ALA A 35 7.78 -11.26 3.97
C ALA A 35 7.22 -10.13 3.10
N GLY A 36 6.00 -10.27 2.62
CA GLY A 36 5.35 -9.34 1.72
C GLY A 36 3.91 -9.02 2.13
N GLY A 37 3.35 -8.04 1.41
CA GLY A 37 2.06 -7.44 1.67
C GLY A 37 2.20 -5.96 1.97
N LYS A 38 1.33 -5.12 1.40
CA LYS A 38 1.48 -3.65 1.51
C LYS A 38 1.58 -3.18 2.96
N GLY A 39 0.70 -3.63 3.87
CA GLY A 39 0.75 -3.21 5.28
C GLY A 39 1.98 -3.71 6.03
N VAL A 40 2.47 -4.92 5.71
CA VAL A 40 3.74 -5.44 6.20
C VAL A 40 4.89 -4.52 5.78
N ASN A 41 4.94 -4.13 4.50
CA ASN A 41 5.96 -3.23 3.98
C ASN A 41 5.86 -1.82 4.59
N VAL A 42 4.65 -1.30 4.80
CA VAL A 42 4.42 -0.02 5.48
C VAL A 42 4.95 -0.07 6.92
N ALA A 43 4.67 -1.14 7.68
CA ALA A 43 5.17 -1.29 9.06
C ALA A 43 6.70 -1.32 9.11
N ARG A 44 7.34 -2.05 8.20
CA ARG A 44 8.80 -2.06 8.04
C ARG A 44 9.35 -0.66 7.76
N ALA A 45 8.72 0.06 6.82
CA ALA A 45 9.13 1.41 6.47
C ALA A 45 8.98 2.40 7.64
N VAL A 46 7.91 2.27 8.44
CA VAL A 46 7.74 3.04 9.68
C VAL A 46 8.89 2.76 10.65
N ARG A 47 9.20 1.49 10.89
CA ARG A 47 10.30 1.08 11.78
C ARG A 47 11.65 1.61 11.30
N HIS A 48 11.93 1.44 10.00
CA HIS A 48 13.16 1.93 9.38
C HIS A 48 13.31 3.45 9.48
N ALA A 49 12.20 4.18 9.41
CA ALA A 49 12.17 5.64 9.61
C ALA A 49 12.28 6.07 11.08
N GLY A 50 12.44 5.13 12.03
CA GLY A 50 12.52 5.40 13.47
C GLY A 50 11.17 5.59 14.16
N GLY A 51 10.07 5.24 13.50
CA GLY A 51 8.73 5.27 14.07
C GLY A 51 8.35 4.00 14.82
N ALA A 52 7.23 4.04 15.52
CA ALA A 52 6.63 2.88 16.18
C ALA A 52 5.50 2.32 15.31
N ALA A 53 5.61 1.05 14.92
CA ALA A 53 4.60 0.34 14.14
C ALA A 53 4.26 -1.01 14.77
N CYS A 54 3.02 -1.43 14.59
CA CYS A 54 2.56 -2.79 14.84
C CYS A 54 1.82 -3.31 13.58
N ALA A 55 2.29 -4.43 13.02
CA ALA A 55 1.67 -5.09 11.90
C ALA A 55 0.61 -6.09 12.39
N ILE A 56 -0.67 -5.84 12.08
CA ILE A 56 -1.76 -6.80 12.27
C ILE A 56 -1.92 -7.52 10.93
N ALA A 57 -1.52 -8.78 10.85
CA ALA A 57 -1.47 -9.52 9.58
C ALA A 57 -2.24 -10.84 9.67
N CYS A 58 -3.04 -11.14 8.64
CA CYS A 58 -3.77 -12.41 8.52
C CYS A 58 -2.81 -13.50 8.04
N LEU A 59 -2.34 -14.33 8.96
CA LEU A 59 -1.29 -15.32 8.73
C LEU A 59 -1.80 -16.75 8.94
N GLY A 60 -1.38 -17.67 8.08
CA GLY A 60 -1.69 -19.08 8.20
C GLY A 60 -0.55 -19.96 7.73
N GLY A 61 -0.44 -21.16 8.30
CA GLY A 61 0.56 -22.17 7.95
C GLY A 61 2.01 -21.72 8.06
N LEU A 62 2.89 -22.48 7.44
CA LEU A 62 4.34 -22.25 7.52
C LEU A 62 4.78 -20.91 6.91
N SER A 63 4.15 -20.49 5.83
CA SER A 63 4.45 -19.18 5.22
C SER A 63 4.07 -18.03 6.15
N GLY A 64 2.96 -18.16 6.87
CA GLY A 64 2.54 -17.20 7.89
C GLY A 64 3.51 -17.12 9.07
N GLU A 65 3.97 -18.27 9.56
CA GLU A 65 5.01 -18.34 10.62
C GLU A 65 6.32 -17.68 10.18
N ARG A 66 6.76 -17.92 8.95
CA ARG A 66 7.93 -17.26 8.37
C ARG A 66 7.79 -15.75 8.32
N ILE A 67 6.62 -15.24 7.93
CA ILE A 67 6.36 -13.79 7.91
C ILE A 67 6.47 -13.21 9.32
N ALA A 68 5.81 -13.82 10.31
CA ALA A 68 5.85 -13.37 11.69
C ALA A 68 7.29 -13.35 12.24
N ALA A 69 8.04 -14.43 12.06
CA ALA A 69 9.43 -14.54 12.47
C ALA A 69 10.35 -13.52 11.77
N THR A 70 10.10 -13.23 10.49
CA THR A 70 10.84 -12.21 9.75
C THR A 70 10.60 -10.83 10.36
N LEU A 71 9.34 -10.45 10.61
CA LEU A 71 8.99 -9.17 11.21
C LEU A 71 9.61 -9.00 12.60
N GLU A 72 9.55 -10.05 13.43
CA GLU A 72 10.21 -10.06 14.74
C GLU A 72 11.72 -9.83 14.62
N SER A 73 12.40 -10.54 13.71
CA SER A 73 13.84 -10.37 13.47
C SER A 73 14.23 -8.98 12.99
N GLU A 74 13.32 -8.28 12.32
CA GLU A 74 13.47 -6.90 11.85
C GLU A 74 13.05 -5.85 12.89
N GLY A 75 12.62 -6.28 14.09
CA GLY A 75 12.16 -5.43 15.18
C GLY A 75 10.84 -4.73 14.89
N VAL A 76 9.99 -5.32 14.05
CA VAL A 76 8.63 -4.87 13.78
C VAL A 76 7.67 -5.67 14.68
N ASP A 77 6.95 -4.97 15.55
CA ASP A 77 5.90 -5.60 16.34
C ASP A 77 4.84 -6.20 15.42
N CYS A 78 4.45 -7.46 15.69
CA CYS A 78 3.47 -8.17 14.88
C CYS A 78 2.39 -8.81 15.75
N ILE A 79 1.13 -8.58 15.41
CA ILE A 79 -0.02 -9.31 15.96
C ILE A 79 -0.53 -10.25 14.85
N PRO A 80 -0.17 -11.54 14.89
CA PRO A 80 -0.64 -12.50 13.91
C PRO A 80 -2.12 -12.83 14.12
N VAL A 81 -2.90 -12.63 13.08
CA VAL A 81 -4.31 -13.04 13.03
C VAL A 81 -4.40 -14.35 12.27
N GLY A 82 -4.58 -15.47 12.99
CA GLY A 82 -4.61 -16.79 12.37
C GLY A 82 -5.77 -16.92 11.38
N VAL A 83 -5.50 -17.42 10.18
CA VAL A 83 -6.48 -17.78 9.13
C VAL A 83 -6.29 -19.24 8.71
N GLN A 84 -7.32 -19.84 8.10
CA GLN A 84 -7.22 -21.22 7.61
C GLN A 84 -6.43 -21.27 6.30
N GLY A 85 -5.58 -22.30 6.16
CA GLY A 85 -4.72 -22.50 5.02
C GLY A 85 -3.35 -21.86 5.18
N ASP A 86 -2.48 -22.06 4.22
CA ASP A 86 -1.15 -21.45 4.21
C ASP A 86 -1.22 -20.03 3.62
N THR A 87 -0.47 -19.09 4.15
CA THR A 87 -0.35 -17.77 3.56
C THR A 87 0.19 -17.89 2.15
N ARG A 88 -0.42 -17.19 1.21
CA ARG A 88 -0.09 -17.28 -0.21
C ARG A 88 1.38 -16.96 -0.49
N THR A 89 1.90 -17.55 -1.56
CA THR A 89 3.20 -17.20 -2.13
C THR A 89 3.00 -16.40 -3.41
N ASN A 90 3.72 -15.30 -3.55
CA ASN A 90 3.87 -14.60 -4.82
C ASN A 90 5.23 -14.93 -5.40
N VAL A 91 5.29 -15.21 -6.69
CA VAL A 91 6.53 -15.52 -7.40
C VAL A 91 6.77 -14.47 -8.47
N SER A 92 7.93 -13.82 -8.39
CA SER A 92 8.43 -12.92 -9.43
C SER A 92 9.63 -13.57 -10.12
N VAL A 93 9.64 -13.58 -11.45
CA VAL A 93 10.77 -14.03 -12.25
C VAL A 93 11.29 -12.85 -13.05
N ILE A 94 12.58 -12.50 -12.85
CA ILE A 94 13.21 -11.32 -13.46
C ILE A 94 14.41 -11.78 -14.28
N ALA A 95 14.44 -11.41 -15.55
CA ALA A 95 15.55 -11.68 -16.47
C ALA A 95 16.55 -10.51 -16.51
N ASP A 96 17.78 -10.81 -16.95
CA ASP A 96 18.87 -9.82 -17.02
C ASP A 96 18.56 -8.65 -17.99
N ASN A 97 17.71 -8.87 -18.96
CA ASN A 97 17.24 -7.84 -19.90
C ASN A 97 16.09 -6.97 -19.36
N GLY A 98 15.72 -7.12 -18.08
CA GLY A 98 14.64 -6.36 -17.42
C GLY A 98 13.23 -6.92 -17.66
N ARG A 99 13.04 -7.96 -18.49
CA ARG A 99 11.73 -8.62 -18.61
C ARG A 99 11.40 -9.30 -17.27
N ALA A 100 10.16 -9.15 -16.84
CA ALA A 100 9.67 -9.80 -15.65
C ALA A 100 8.25 -10.32 -15.85
N PHE A 101 7.87 -11.35 -15.12
CA PHE A 101 6.48 -11.72 -14.91
C PHE A 101 6.25 -12.10 -13.45
N GLU A 102 5.02 -11.94 -13.00
CA GLU A 102 4.62 -12.27 -11.64
C GLU A 102 3.46 -13.26 -11.66
N VAL A 103 3.50 -14.18 -10.70
CA VAL A 103 2.40 -15.07 -10.37
C VAL A 103 2.05 -14.82 -8.91
N ASN A 104 0.88 -14.24 -8.68
CA ASN A 104 0.40 -13.96 -7.35
C ASN A 104 -0.60 -15.04 -6.92
N GLY A 105 -0.33 -15.71 -5.80
CA GLY A 105 -1.26 -16.66 -5.20
C GLY A 105 -2.55 -15.98 -4.75
N GLU A 106 -3.65 -16.73 -4.72
CA GLU A 106 -4.88 -16.29 -4.07
C GLU A 106 -4.69 -16.19 -2.56
N GLY A 107 -5.34 -15.22 -1.92
CA GLY A 107 -5.29 -15.05 -0.48
C GLY A 107 -6.24 -16.02 0.23
N ASN A 108 -5.95 -16.28 1.50
CA ASN A 108 -6.85 -17.02 2.37
C ASN A 108 -8.13 -16.23 2.63
N PRO A 109 -9.31 -16.88 2.57
CA PRO A 109 -10.55 -16.20 2.91
C PRO A 109 -10.58 -15.72 4.36
N ILE A 110 -11.14 -14.53 4.57
CA ILE A 110 -11.36 -13.95 5.90
C ILE A 110 -12.72 -14.40 6.43
N ASP A 111 -12.72 -14.92 7.63
CA ASP A 111 -13.93 -15.30 8.37
C ASP A 111 -14.23 -14.33 9.52
N THR A 112 -15.42 -14.44 10.11
CA THR A 112 -15.84 -13.64 11.27
C THR A 112 -14.86 -13.76 12.45
N ALA A 113 -14.22 -14.92 12.62
CA ALA A 113 -13.27 -15.11 13.71
C ALA A 113 -11.99 -14.29 13.51
N ALA A 114 -11.50 -14.16 12.26
CA ALA A 114 -10.37 -13.31 11.92
C ALA A 114 -10.72 -11.82 12.11
N VAL A 115 -11.89 -11.38 11.65
CA VAL A 115 -12.39 -10.00 11.87
C VAL A 115 -12.46 -9.69 13.37
N ASN A 116 -13.01 -10.59 14.17
CA ASN A 116 -13.10 -10.42 15.63
C ASN A 116 -11.73 -10.33 16.30
N ARG A 117 -10.73 -11.06 15.81
CA ARG A 117 -9.35 -10.98 16.33
C ARG A 117 -8.70 -9.64 15.98
N ILE A 118 -8.89 -9.13 14.74
CA ILE A 118 -8.42 -7.80 14.33
C ILE A 118 -9.05 -6.73 15.23
N ARG A 119 -10.38 -6.77 15.37
CA ARG A 119 -11.12 -5.84 16.23
C ARG A 119 -10.59 -5.82 17.66
N ARG A 120 -10.40 -7.00 18.25
CA ARG A 120 -9.86 -7.13 19.61
C ARG A 120 -8.47 -6.54 19.70
N ALA A 121 -7.57 -6.87 18.77
CA ALA A 121 -6.20 -6.34 18.73
C ALA A 121 -6.19 -4.82 18.68
N LEU A 122 -7.07 -4.20 17.89
CA LEU A 122 -7.19 -2.75 17.82
C LEU A 122 -7.71 -2.16 19.15
N LEU A 123 -8.82 -2.68 19.68
CA LEU A 123 -9.46 -2.14 20.89
C LEU A 123 -8.62 -2.29 22.16
N GLU A 124 -7.74 -3.30 22.21
CA GLU A 124 -6.84 -3.53 23.36
C GLU A 124 -5.59 -2.65 23.31
N ASN A 125 -5.22 -2.11 22.14
CA ASN A 125 -3.92 -1.46 21.96
C ASN A 125 -3.98 0.00 21.50
N LEU A 126 -5.08 0.44 20.85
CA LEU A 126 -5.18 1.80 20.32
C LEU A 126 -5.26 2.85 21.41
N LEU A 127 -4.55 3.94 21.18
CA LEU A 127 -4.59 5.16 21.98
C LEU A 127 -5.02 6.35 21.09
N PRO A 128 -5.63 7.40 21.66
CA PRO A 128 -5.93 8.63 20.92
C PRO A 128 -4.69 9.19 20.23
N GLY A 129 -4.85 9.57 18.96
CA GLY A 129 -3.75 10.06 18.13
C GLY A 129 -2.95 9.00 17.40
N ASP A 130 -3.23 7.70 17.62
CA ASP A 130 -2.67 6.62 16.81
C ASP A 130 -3.23 6.64 15.38
N THR A 131 -2.65 5.83 14.51
CA THR A 131 -3.08 5.68 13.11
C THR A 131 -3.38 4.22 12.81
N ILE A 132 -4.54 3.95 12.20
CA ILE A 132 -4.87 2.68 11.58
C ILE A 132 -4.64 2.82 10.07
N ALA A 133 -3.78 1.98 9.49
CA ALA A 133 -3.53 1.95 8.06
C ALA A 133 -3.95 0.58 7.48
N LEU A 134 -5.09 0.53 6.79
CA LEU A 134 -5.53 -0.65 6.06
C LEU A 134 -4.87 -0.65 4.69
N CYS A 135 -4.05 -1.67 4.42
CA CYS A 135 -3.20 -1.70 3.24
C CYS A 135 -3.30 -3.02 2.47
N GLY A 136 -3.27 -2.91 1.15
CA GLY A 136 -3.24 -4.04 0.24
C GLY A 136 -4.60 -4.48 -0.28
N SER A 137 -4.63 -5.62 -0.95
CA SER A 137 -5.84 -6.19 -1.52
C SER A 137 -6.70 -6.88 -0.47
N PHE A 138 -7.99 -6.93 -0.74
CA PHE A 138 -8.93 -7.71 0.06
C PHE A 138 -9.00 -9.14 -0.50
N PRO A 139 -8.80 -10.16 0.34
CA PRO A 139 -9.13 -11.52 -0.03
C PRO A 139 -10.65 -11.73 0.01
N GLN A 140 -11.10 -12.90 -0.39
CA GLN A 140 -12.50 -13.28 -0.25
C GLN A 140 -12.93 -13.26 1.23
N PHE A 141 -14.12 -12.75 1.50
CA PHE A 141 -14.77 -12.90 2.83
C PHE A 141 -15.70 -14.10 2.80
N ARG A 142 -15.60 -14.98 3.80
CA ARG A 142 -16.55 -16.10 3.97
C ARG A 142 -17.87 -15.60 4.52
N ASP A 143 -17.78 -14.64 5.45
CA ASP A 143 -18.90 -14.02 6.11
C ASP A 143 -18.71 -12.51 6.10
N GLY A 144 -19.78 -11.76 5.79
CA GLY A 144 -19.68 -10.32 5.67
C GLY A 144 -19.08 -9.87 4.31
N SER A 145 -18.51 -8.68 4.30
CA SER A 145 -17.94 -8.07 3.09
C SER A 145 -16.81 -7.10 3.44
N PRO A 146 -15.97 -6.70 2.45
CA PRO A 146 -15.03 -5.60 2.63
C PRO A 146 -15.67 -4.34 3.18
N ALA A 147 -16.88 -3.97 2.70
CA ALA A 147 -17.63 -2.80 3.14
C ALA A 147 -18.03 -2.86 4.62
N SER A 148 -18.53 -4.02 5.09
CA SER A 148 -18.89 -4.19 6.51
C SER A 148 -17.66 -4.13 7.41
N PHE A 149 -16.56 -4.75 7.01
CA PHE A 149 -15.28 -4.66 7.72
C PHE A 149 -14.73 -3.23 7.79
N TRP A 150 -14.79 -2.51 6.66
CA TRP A 150 -14.37 -1.11 6.60
C TRP A 150 -15.19 -0.21 7.51
N THR A 151 -16.53 -0.38 7.49
CA THR A 151 -17.44 0.38 8.36
C THR A 151 -17.12 0.15 9.83
N GLU A 152 -16.84 -1.11 10.23
CA GLU A 152 -16.42 -1.42 11.59
C GLU A 152 -15.09 -0.75 11.96
N LEU A 153 -14.09 -0.75 11.07
CA LEU A 153 -12.83 -0.05 11.29
C LEU A 153 -13.02 1.47 11.47
N ALA A 154 -13.89 2.07 10.66
CA ALA A 154 -14.19 3.50 10.75
C ALA A 154 -14.88 3.84 12.09
N GLU A 155 -15.78 3.00 12.58
CA GLU A 155 -16.40 3.15 13.91
C GLU A 155 -15.37 3.03 15.04
N ILE A 156 -14.45 2.06 14.93
CA ILE A 156 -13.34 1.92 15.88
C ILE A 156 -12.48 3.20 15.87
N ALA A 157 -12.04 3.64 14.70
CA ALA A 157 -11.20 4.82 14.56
C ALA A 157 -11.85 6.07 15.15
N LYS A 158 -13.16 6.26 14.90
CA LYS A 158 -13.93 7.36 15.47
C LYS A 158 -14.01 7.30 17.01
N ARG A 159 -14.26 6.12 17.56
CA ARG A 159 -14.39 5.92 19.03
C ARG A 159 -13.07 6.06 19.76
N THR A 160 -11.96 5.73 19.13
CA THR A 160 -10.61 5.76 19.70
C THR A 160 -9.84 7.04 19.34
N GLU A 161 -10.47 7.98 18.62
CA GLU A 161 -9.85 9.22 18.14
C GLU A 161 -8.55 8.97 17.37
N THR A 162 -8.56 7.92 16.51
CA THR A 162 -7.42 7.53 15.67
C THR A 162 -7.64 7.94 14.23
N ALA A 163 -6.55 8.24 13.52
CA ALA A 163 -6.60 8.47 12.08
C ALA A 163 -6.80 7.16 11.32
N LEU A 164 -7.64 7.17 10.28
CA LEU A 164 -7.87 6.01 9.41
C LEU A 164 -7.28 6.27 8.03
N VAL A 165 -6.32 5.45 7.63
CA VAL A 165 -5.58 5.55 6.36
C VAL A 165 -5.89 4.33 5.50
N LEU A 166 -6.05 4.55 4.19
CA LEU A 166 -6.32 3.49 3.23
C LEU A 166 -5.31 3.50 2.09
N ASP A 167 -4.62 2.37 1.90
CA ASP A 167 -3.77 2.09 0.75
C ASP A 167 -4.23 0.81 0.06
N THR A 168 -5.30 0.91 -0.69
CA THR A 168 -5.85 -0.16 -1.52
C THR A 168 -6.12 0.36 -2.92
N GLY A 169 -6.11 -0.52 -3.89
CA GLY A 169 -6.47 -0.18 -5.26
C GLY A 169 -7.82 -0.74 -5.68
N GLY A 170 -8.18 -0.44 -6.91
CA GLY A 170 -9.25 -1.08 -7.64
C GLY A 170 -10.67 -0.82 -7.12
N ALA A 171 -11.49 -1.86 -7.17
CA ALA A 171 -12.92 -1.76 -6.95
C ALA A 171 -13.29 -1.25 -5.54
N PHE A 172 -12.55 -1.66 -4.51
CA PHE A 172 -12.89 -1.28 -3.15
C PHE A 172 -12.68 0.21 -2.85
N LEU A 173 -11.63 0.82 -3.43
CA LEU A 173 -11.43 2.27 -3.31
C LEU A 173 -12.63 3.04 -3.92
N ARG A 174 -13.17 2.53 -5.02
CA ARG A 174 -14.37 3.09 -5.63
C ARG A 174 -15.60 2.91 -4.75
N GLU A 175 -15.81 1.71 -4.19
CA GLU A 175 -16.94 1.36 -3.33
C GLU A 175 -17.07 2.33 -2.15
N ILE A 176 -15.96 2.68 -1.49
CA ILE A 176 -15.97 3.61 -0.36
C ILE A 176 -16.61 4.96 -0.73
N PHE A 177 -16.26 5.52 -1.86
CA PHE A 177 -16.73 6.86 -2.24
C PHE A 177 -18.05 6.89 -3.01
N LEU A 178 -18.38 5.82 -3.74
CA LEU A 178 -19.61 5.76 -4.53
C LEU A 178 -20.80 5.26 -3.72
N ASP A 179 -20.58 4.35 -2.79
CA ASP A 179 -21.64 3.73 -1.99
C ASP A 179 -21.86 4.43 -0.63
N GLY A 180 -21.16 5.56 -0.41
CA GLY A 180 -21.36 6.39 0.77
C GLY A 180 -20.83 5.76 2.06
N LEU A 181 -19.82 4.90 1.98
CA LEU A 181 -19.15 4.33 3.15
C LEU A 181 -18.38 5.44 3.91
N PRO A 182 -18.03 5.21 5.18
CA PRO A 182 -17.22 6.16 5.94
C PRO A 182 -15.91 6.50 5.23
N THR A 183 -15.61 7.78 5.10
CA THR A 183 -14.40 8.24 4.39
C THR A 183 -13.17 8.19 5.30
N PRO A 184 -12.00 7.73 4.80
CA PRO A 184 -10.73 7.75 5.55
C PRO A 184 -10.19 9.17 5.72
N SER A 185 -9.26 9.36 6.66
CA SER A 185 -8.51 10.61 6.81
C SER A 185 -7.52 10.84 5.66
N LEU A 186 -6.98 9.74 5.11
CA LEU A 186 -6.00 9.76 4.02
C LEU A 186 -6.17 8.52 3.12
N ILE A 187 -6.12 8.73 1.82
CA ILE A 187 -5.92 7.66 0.84
C ILE A 187 -4.58 7.81 0.12
N LYS A 188 -3.98 6.66 -0.28
CA LYS A 188 -2.76 6.68 -1.09
C LYS A 188 -2.95 5.90 -2.40
N PRO A 189 -3.62 6.43 -3.40
CA PRO A 189 -3.64 5.84 -4.73
C PRO A 189 -2.30 6.06 -5.45
N ASN A 190 -1.96 5.16 -6.39
CA ASN A 190 -1.07 5.53 -7.48
C ASN A 190 -1.87 6.28 -8.57
N PHE A 191 -1.18 6.79 -9.59
CA PHE A 191 -1.86 7.57 -10.64
C PHE A 191 -2.90 6.78 -11.43
N ASP A 192 -2.64 5.49 -11.70
CA ASP A 192 -3.59 4.64 -12.41
C ASP A 192 -4.83 4.36 -11.56
N GLU A 193 -4.66 4.09 -10.27
CA GLU A 193 -5.75 3.91 -9.31
C GLU A 193 -6.59 5.18 -9.17
N LEU A 194 -5.96 6.36 -9.16
CA LEU A 194 -6.67 7.65 -9.15
C LEU A 194 -7.46 7.88 -10.43
N ARG A 195 -6.85 7.57 -11.57
CA ARG A 195 -7.51 7.66 -12.88
C ARG A 195 -8.72 6.75 -12.95
N ASP A 196 -8.60 5.51 -12.48
CA ASP A 196 -9.71 4.56 -12.45
C ASP A 196 -10.83 5.00 -11.50
N LEU A 197 -10.51 5.71 -10.42
CA LEU A 197 -11.47 6.29 -9.49
C LEU A 197 -12.25 7.46 -10.11
N ALA A 198 -11.62 8.25 -10.99
CA ALA A 198 -12.25 9.39 -11.66
C ALA A 198 -13.27 8.97 -12.74
N TRP A 199 -13.13 7.80 -13.33
CA TRP A 199 -13.98 7.36 -14.43
C TRP A 199 -15.04 6.36 -13.98
N ARG A 200 -16.32 6.81 -13.99
CA ARG A 200 -17.47 5.96 -13.62
C ARG A 200 -17.75 4.84 -14.63
N ASP A 201 -17.55 5.10 -15.92
CA ASP A 201 -17.86 4.17 -17.01
C ASP A 201 -16.64 4.02 -17.92
N ARG A 202 -15.64 3.22 -17.50
CA ARG A 202 -14.54 2.89 -18.39
C ARG A 202 -15.01 1.85 -19.43
N PRO A 203 -14.88 2.11 -20.75
CA PRO A 203 -14.91 1.02 -21.72
C PRO A 203 -13.78 0.03 -21.39
N ALA A 204 -14.07 -1.26 -21.55
CA ALA A 204 -13.09 -2.31 -21.37
C ALA A 204 -11.79 -2.00 -22.13
N GLU A 205 -10.66 -2.37 -21.52
CA GLU A 205 -9.30 -2.11 -21.99
C GLU A 205 -9.14 -2.09 -23.51
N GLY A 206 -8.69 -0.97 -24.06
CA GLY A 206 -8.28 -0.90 -25.48
C GLY A 206 -8.40 0.45 -26.17
N GLU A 207 -9.34 1.31 -25.84
CA GLU A 207 -9.57 2.55 -26.60
C GLU A 207 -9.67 3.76 -25.68
N ASN A 208 -8.71 4.65 -25.78
CA ASN A 208 -8.48 5.90 -25.07
C ASN A 208 -7.77 5.75 -23.73
N GLY A 209 -6.45 5.59 -23.79
CA GLY A 209 -5.58 5.87 -22.66
C GLY A 209 -5.83 7.30 -22.18
N GLY A 210 -6.15 7.46 -20.88
CA GLY A 210 -6.13 8.77 -20.26
C GLY A 210 -4.78 9.45 -20.51
N ASP A 211 -4.72 10.76 -20.36
CA ASP A 211 -3.49 11.51 -20.58
C ASP A 211 -2.35 10.87 -19.80
N PRO A 212 -1.29 10.40 -20.45
CA PRO A 212 -0.15 9.82 -19.77
C PRO A 212 0.49 10.90 -18.87
N LEU A 213 1.08 10.45 -17.75
CA LEU A 213 1.91 11.36 -16.95
C LEU A 213 2.96 12.03 -17.86
N PRO A 214 3.08 13.37 -17.87
CA PRO A 214 4.07 14.04 -18.68
C PRO A 214 5.48 13.65 -18.23
N ALA A 215 6.28 13.11 -19.13
CA ALA A 215 7.62 12.58 -18.84
C ALA A 215 8.59 13.64 -18.27
N HIS A 216 8.29 14.92 -18.47
CA HIS A 216 9.09 16.06 -18.00
C HIS A 216 8.17 17.18 -17.48
N GLY A 217 7.12 16.79 -16.75
CA GLY A 217 6.19 17.75 -16.17
C GLY A 217 6.84 18.59 -15.06
N THR A 218 6.39 19.83 -14.96
CA THR A 218 6.70 20.69 -13.82
C THR A 218 5.89 20.28 -12.58
N PRO A 219 6.32 20.66 -11.37
CA PRO A 219 5.51 20.47 -10.17
C PRO A 219 4.06 20.97 -10.28
N ALA A 220 3.88 22.13 -10.94
CA ALA A 220 2.56 22.72 -11.14
C ALA A 220 1.68 21.87 -12.08
N GLU A 221 2.25 21.31 -13.16
CA GLU A 221 1.54 20.44 -14.09
C GLU A 221 1.12 19.13 -13.43
N TYR A 222 1.97 18.52 -12.60
CA TYR A 222 1.60 17.32 -11.85
C TYR A 222 0.49 17.59 -10.83
N CYS A 223 0.57 18.71 -10.10
CA CYS A 223 -0.49 19.12 -9.20
C CYS A 223 -1.82 19.35 -9.95
N ALA A 224 -1.80 20.12 -11.04
CA ALA A 224 -2.96 20.41 -11.84
C ALA A 224 -3.60 19.14 -12.43
N LEU A 225 -2.77 18.19 -12.88
CA LEU A 225 -3.23 16.90 -13.39
C LEU A 225 -3.94 16.08 -12.31
N VAL A 226 -3.32 15.89 -11.15
CA VAL A 226 -3.93 15.15 -10.03
C VAL A 226 -5.22 15.82 -9.57
N GLU A 227 -5.25 17.15 -9.43
CA GLU A 227 -6.45 17.89 -9.08
C GLU A 227 -7.56 17.73 -10.13
N SER A 228 -7.21 17.65 -11.42
CA SER A 228 -8.21 17.45 -12.48
C SER A 228 -8.92 16.10 -12.34
N TYR A 229 -8.19 15.05 -12.03
CA TYR A 229 -8.75 13.72 -11.76
C TYR A 229 -9.54 13.69 -10.44
N LEU A 230 -9.08 14.38 -9.40
CA LEU A 230 -9.83 14.48 -8.15
C LEU A 230 -11.16 15.22 -8.35
N ARG A 231 -11.19 16.29 -9.14
CA ARG A 231 -12.46 16.97 -9.50
C ARG A 231 -13.44 16.09 -10.27
N ALA A 232 -12.92 15.13 -11.06
CA ALA A 232 -13.75 14.16 -11.79
C ALA A 232 -14.13 12.94 -10.93
N SER A 233 -13.50 12.76 -9.77
CA SER A 233 -13.73 11.64 -8.85
C SER A 233 -14.76 12.01 -7.76
N PRO A 234 -15.28 11.02 -7.03
CA PRO A 234 -16.17 11.27 -5.89
C PRO A 234 -15.42 11.69 -4.60
N VAL A 235 -14.09 11.84 -4.63
CA VAL A 235 -13.28 12.20 -3.46
C VAL A 235 -13.37 13.69 -3.18
N ASP A 236 -13.71 14.04 -1.95
CA ASP A 236 -13.64 15.41 -1.44
C ASP A 236 -12.35 15.61 -0.64
N PRO A 237 -11.33 16.32 -1.18
CA PRO A 237 -10.08 16.55 -0.48
C PRO A 237 -10.22 17.34 0.83
N GLY A 238 -11.34 18.02 1.04
CA GLY A 238 -11.65 18.69 2.30
C GLY A 238 -11.99 17.71 3.44
N LYS A 239 -12.37 16.47 3.10
CA LYS A 239 -12.70 15.41 4.07
C LYS A 239 -11.65 14.31 4.12
N THR A 240 -11.06 13.98 2.96
CA THR A 240 -10.07 12.91 2.80
C THR A 240 -8.85 13.46 2.09
N ALA A 241 -7.71 13.53 2.78
CA ALA A 241 -6.46 13.87 2.13
C ALA A 241 -6.05 12.79 1.13
N VAL A 242 -5.39 13.18 0.04
CA VAL A 242 -4.94 12.28 -1.01
C VAL A 242 -3.45 12.39 -1.20
N LEU A 243 -2.74 11.28 -1.10
CA LEU A 243 -1.32 11.16 -1.41
C LEU A 243 -1.17 10.32 -2.68
N CYS A 244 -1.23 10.97 -3.85
CA CYS A 244 -1.11 10.29 -5.12
C CYS A 244 0.35 10.08 -5.51
N THR A 245 0.78 8.82 -5.64
CA THR A 245 2.14 8.50 -6.12
C THR A 245 2.17 8.43 -7.64
N LEU A 246 3.21 9.03 -8.24
CA LEU A 246 3.40 9.16 -9.68
C LEU A 246 4.61 8.34 -10.19
N GLY A 247 4.95 7.28 -9.47
CA GLY A 247 6.12 6.45 -9.80
C GLY A 247 7.43 7.25 -9.79
N ALA A 248 8.17 7.21 -10.88
CA ALA A 248 9.44 7.93 -11.02
C ALA A 248 9.28 9.46 -11.00
N TYR A 249 8.06 9.97 -11.15
CA TYR A 249 7.78 11.42 -11.22
C TYR A 249 7.43 12.06 -9.87
N GLY A 250 7.46 11.30 -8.77
CA GLY A 250 7.22 11.84 -7.45
C GLY A 250 5.85 11.51 -6.87
N ALA A 251 5.31 12.44 -6.12
CA ALA A 251 3.98 12.34 -5.54
C ALA A 251 3.32 13.71 -5.42
N VAL A 252 2.00 13.73 -5.43
CA VAL A 252 1.19 14.92 -5.14
C VAL A 252 0.34 14.64 -3.91
N TYR A 253 0.42 15.51 -2.93
CA TYR A 253 -0.48 15.52 -1.78
C TYR A 253 -1.53 16.60 -1.98
N VAL A 254 -2.79 16.27 -1.75
CA VAL A 254 -3.94 17.20 -1.86
C VAL A 254 -4.80 17.08 -0.61
N ASP A 255 -5.14 18.20 0.00
CA ASP A 255 -6.10 18.32 1.09
C ASP A 255 -6.97 19.57 0.88
N GLY A 256 -7.84 19.90 1.85
CA GLY A 256 -8.70 21.09 1.81
C GLY A 256 -7.94 22.42 1.72
N SER A 257 -6.63 22.45 1.93
CA SER A 257 -5.79 23.64 1.81
C SER A 257 -5.06 23.76 0.45
N GLY A 258 -5.24 22.78 -0.45
CA GLY A 258 -4.67 22.76 -1.79
C GLY A 258 -3.70 21.61 -2.03
N SER A 259 -2.96 21.67 -3.12
CA SER A 259 -2.02 20.64 -3.56
C SER A 259 -0.57 20.99 -3.25
N ARG A 260 0.26 19.95 -3.05
CA ARG A 260 1.72 20.05 -2.85
C ARG A 260 2.41 18.94 -3.59
N TYR A 261 3.49 19.26 -4.27
CA TYR A 261 4.30 18.30 -5.01
C TYR A 261 5.57 17.93 -4.22
N GLY A 262 5.88 16.63 -4.20
CA GLY A 262 7.13 16.09 -3.68
C GLY A 262 7.89 15.38 -4.80
N ALA A 263 9.05 15.91 -5.17
CA ALA A 263 9.92 15.28 -6.16
C ALA A 263 10.49 13.96 -5.66
N THR A 264 10.67 12.97 -6.55
CA THR A 264 11.50 11.81 -6.28
C THR A 264 12.98 12.18 -6.38
N VAL A 265 13.82 11.39 -5.71
CA VAL A 265 15.26 11.39 -6.01
C VAL A 265 15.46 10.53 -7.26
N PRO A 266 16.00 11.08 -8.37
CA PRO A 266 16.16 10.34 -9.60
C PRO A 266 17.01 9.08 -9.41
N VAL A 267 16.55 7.95 -9.95
CA VAL A 267 17.27 6.68 -9.91
C VAL A 267 17.66 6.30 -11.32
N ARG A 268 18.97 6.33 -11.62
CA ARG A 268 19.50 6.07 -12.96
C ARG A 268 19.37 4.61 -13.39
N PHE A 269 19.50 3.69 -12.41
CA PHE A 269 19.44 2.26 -12.64
C PHE A 269 18.57 1.63 -11.55
N PRO A 270 17.25 1.50 -11.77
CA PRO A 270 16.36 0.89 -10.79
C PRO A 270 16.69 -0.59 -10.64
N LYS A 271 16.80 -1.06 -9.39
CA LYS A 271 17.02 -2.47 -9.06
C LYS A 271 15.74 -3.15 -8.55
N ALA A 272 14.83 -2.37 -8.00
CA ALA A 272 13.55 -2.82 -7.50
C ALA A 272 12.53 -1.68 -7.63
N GLU A 273 11.29 -2.00 -7.92
CA GLU A 273 10.19 -1.01 -7.91
C GLU A 273 9.13 -1.38 -6.84
N LYS A 274 9.08 -2.67 -6.48
CA LYS A 274 8.12 -3.21 -5.52
C LYS A 274 8.43 -2.69 -4.11
N GLY A 275 7.39 -2.21 -3.42
CA GLY A 275 7.50 -1.68 -2.06
C GLY A 275 7.89 -0.19 -1.95
N ALA A 276 8.28 0.48 -3.03
CA ALA A 276 8.61 1.90 -2.99
C ALA A 276 7.43 2.78 -2.54
N GLY A 277 6.22 2.49 -3.04
CA GLY A 277 4.99 3.17 -2.63
C GLY A 277 4.61 2.91 -1.17
N ASP A 278 4.83 1.69 -0.68
CA ASP A 278 4.58 1.31 0.72
C ASP A 278 5.58 2.02 1.64
N THR A 279 6.85 2.09 1.21
CA THR A 279 7.91 2.83 1.92
C THR A 279 7.59 4.32 1.96
N TYR A 280 7.11 4.89 0.85
CA TYR A 280 6.68 6.28 0.82
C TYR A 280 5.60 6.56 1.88
N LEU A 281 4.56 5.71 1.94
CA LEU A 281 3.50 5.85 2.93
C LEU A 281 4.03 5.73 4.36
N GLY A 282 4.80 4.69 4.66
CA GLY A 282 5.32 4.45 6.01
C GLY A 282 6.17 5.60 6.53
N VAL A 283 7.08 6.11 5.71
CA VAL A 283 7.93 7.26 6.08
C VAL A 283 7.11 8.53 6.20
N PHE A 284 6.19 8.80 5.27
CA PHE A 284 5.28 9.95 5.34
C PHE A 284 4.49 9.96 6.64
N LEU A 285 3.84 8.86 7.00
CA LEU A 285 3.07 8.74 8.23
C LEU A 285 3.95 8.92 9.48
N THR A 286 5.16 8.36 9.48
CA THR A 286 6.11 8.50 10.58
C THR A 286 6.50 9.96 10.81
N ARG A 287 6.84 10.69 9.74
CA ARG A 287 7.22 12.11 9.84
C ARG A 287 6.04 12.97 10.26
N ARG A 288 4.83 12.70 9.73
CA ARG A 288 3.61 13.38 10.16
C ARG A 288 3.30 13.15 11.64
N ALA A 289 3.41 11.92 12.12
CA ALA A 289 3.25 11.59 13.53
C ALA A 289 4.28 12.26 14.44
N SER A 290 5.47 12.58 13.91
CA SER A 290 6.53 13.33 14.60
C SER A 290 6.37 14.85 14.49
N GLY A 291 5.27 15.36 13.93
CA GLY A 291 4.97 16.79 13.83
C GLY A 291 5.62 17.52 12.65
N TRP A 292 6.25 16.79 11.71
CA TRP A 292 6.84 17.42 10.53
C TRP A 292 5.77 18.00 9.59
N GLY A 293 6.11 19.06 8.88
CA GLY A 293 5.27 19.64 7.83
C GLY A 293 5.04 18.64 6.68
N ILE A 294 4.00 18.88 5.85
CA ILE A 294 3.64 17.98 4.73
C ILE A 294 4.79 17.92 3.73
N ALA A 295 5.34 19.06 3.31
CA ALA A 295 6.43 19.13 2.32
C ALA A 295 7.69 18.38 2.80
N GLU A 296 8.08 18.57 4.05
CA GLU A 296 9.23 17.87 4.65
C GLU A 296 8.99 16.37 4.75
N SER A 297 7.77 15.97 5.15
CA SER A 297 7.38 14.56 5.21
C SER A 297 7.41 13.89 3.83
N MET A 298 6.95 14.59 2.80
CA MET A 298 7.01 14.13 1.41
C MET A 298 8.46 13.99 0.91
N ALA A 299 9.33 14.95 1.22
CA ALA A 299 10.75 14.89 0.83
C ALA A 299 11.48 13.70 1.48
N ALA A 300 11.25 13.47 2.76
CA ALA A 300 11.80 12.31 3.46
C ALA A 300 11.27 10.99 2.88
N ALA A 301 9.97 10.90 2.61
CA ALA A 301 9.32 9.73 2.01
C ALA A 301 9.89 9.44 0.61
N ALA A 302 10.06 10.46 -0.23
CA ALA A 302 10.63 10.35 -1.56
C ALA A 302 12.08 9.83 -1.53
N SER A 303 12.90 10.33 -0.62
CA SER A 303 14.28 9.87 -0.44
C SER A 303 14.34 8.39 -0.08
N SER A 304 13.52 7.94 0.88
CA SER A 304 13.49 6.54 1.31
C SER A 304 12.91 5.62 0.22
N ALA A 305 11.83 6.02 -0.46
CA ALA A 305 11.29 5.26 -1.60
C ALA A 305 12.34 5.09 -2.72
N SER A 306 13.13 6.13 -3.01
CA SER A 306 14.21 6.05 -3.97
C SER A 306 15.35 5.13 -3.53
N ALA A 307 15.63 5.02 -2.22
CA ALA A 307 16.60 4.07 -1.68
C ALA A 307 16.14 2.61 -1.91
N VAL A 308 14.85 2.31 -1.73
CA VAL A 308 14.26 1.00 -2.11
C VAL A 308 14.50 0.71 -3.58
N VAL A 309 14.21 1.67 -4.47
CA VAL A 309 14.39 1.48 -5.92
C VAL A 309 15.85 1.24 -6.29
N ARG A 310 16.80 1.84 -5.54
CA ARG A 310 18.24 1.57 -5.69
C ARG A 310 18.67 0.24 -5.08
N GLY A 311 17.81 -0.41 -4.30
CA GLY A 311 18.13 -1.65 -3.58
C GLY A 311 19.13 -1.44 -2.44
N GLU A 312 19.02 -0.30 -1.76
CA GLU A 312 19.85 0.08 -0.60
C GLU A 312 19.18 -0.31 0.73
N ILE A 313 17.86 -0.48 0.69
CA ILE A 313 17.02 -0.92 1.83
C ILE A 313 15.93 -1.87 1.36
#